data_2ad9725810ae529dc11cf5449ee9a96d
#
_entry.id   2ad9725810ae529dc11cf5449ee9a96d
#
_cell.length_a   1.000
_cell.length_b   1.000
_cell.length_c   1.000
_cell.angle_alpha   90.00
_cell.angle_beta   90.00
_cell.angle_gamma   90.00
#
_symmetry.space_group_name_H-M   'P 1'
#
loop_
_entity.id
_entity.type
_entity.pdbx_description
1 polymer ?
#
loop_
_entity_poly.entity_id
_entity_poly.type
_entity_poly.pdbx_seq_one_letter_code
_entity_poly.pdbx_strand_id
1 'polypeptide(L)'
;LWAPTVMEVSLELFSCGSSRERGDRKIASIAMTRGEKGVWSCAMQGAWYGTYYTYHILHSDGVFDTTDPYGVASGIDSERSMVVNLAETDPAGWEQDERPEIRPEDRCVYELHVKDFSSDPHSGISDKHRGKFLAFTEEGTTLNGDGIHATGFDYLKSLGISHVHLLPVFDFGSVPEDDAEAFNWGYDPVQYNVPEGSYATDPFHGEVRIREMKEMVQALHKAGIGVIMDVVYNHTYNLDSPLQKTVPYYYYREWEDGTISNGSDCGNETASEREMFRRFMVHSVCYWAKEYHIDGFRFDLMAVRFPT
;
A
#
# COMPACT_ATOMS: atom_id res chain seq x y z
N LEU A 1 -5.68 -15.77 9.52
CA LEU A 1 -6.77 -15.27 8.66
C LEU A 1 -8.11 -15.32 9.40
N TRP A 2 -8.93 -14.24 9.34
CA TRP A 2 -10.32 -14.28 9.76
C TRP A 2 -11.22 -14.54 8.56
N ALA A 3 -11.87 -15.70 8.57
CA ALA A 3 -12.75 -16.16 7.49
C ALA A 3 -13.83 -17.10 8.08
N PRO A 4 -14.86 -16.54 8.76
CA PRO A 4 -15.80 -17.31 9.57
C PRO A 4 -16.73 -18.21 8.76
N THR A 5 -17.00 -17.90 7.50
CA THR A 5 -17.96 -18.58 6.63
C THR A 5 -17.36 -19.65 5.74
N VAL A 6 -16.03 -19.77 5.71
CA VAL A 6 -15.35 -20.75 4.82
C VAL A 6 -15.30 -22.14 5.42
N MET A 7 -15.21 -23.14 4.55
CA MET A 7 -15.16 -24.57 4.93
C MET A 7 -13.74 -25.03 5.18
N GLU A 8 -12.79 -24.64 4.33
CA GLU A 8 -11.37 -25.00 4.42
C GLU A 8 -10.49 -23.83 4.00
N VAL A 9 -9.31 -23.75 4.58
CA VAL A 9 -8.25 -22.81 4.19
C VAL A 9 -6.91 -23.52 4.16
N SER A 10 -6.15 -23.32 3.10
CA SER A 10 -4.74 -23.68 3.03
C SER A 10 -3.87 -22.45 2.80
N LEU A 11 -2.70 -22.42 3.42
CA LEU A 11 -1.63 -21.47 3.13
C LEU A 11 -0.77 -22.06 2.02
N GLU A 12 -0.71 -21.37 0.89
CA GLU A 12 0.09 -21.75 -0.27
C GLU A 12 1.37 -20.95 -0.30
N LEU A 13 2.53 -21.59 -0.30
CA LEU A 13 3.84 -20.93 -0.28
C LEU A 13 4.53 -21.01 -1.64
N PHE A 14 5.16 -19.93 -2.05
CA PHE A 14 5.83 -19.79 -3.35
C PHE A 14 7.24 -19.22 -3.20
N SER A 15 8.10 -19.55 -4.15
CA SER A 15 9.49 -19.05 -4.20
C SER A 15 9.61 -17.62 -4.73
N CYS A 16 8.62 -17.13 -5.48
CA CYS A 16 8.62 -15.83 -6.12
C CYS A 16 7.32 -15.08 -5.89
N GLY A 17 7.34 -13.76 -6.05
CA GLY A 17 6.19 -12.87 -5.88
C GLY A 17 5.19 -12.95 -7.02
N SER A 18 5.63 -13.41 -8.19
CA SER A 18 4.80 -13.56 -9.38
C SER A 18 5.10 -14.85 -10.12
N SER A 19 4.07 -15.38 -10.75
CA SER A 19 4.17 -16.51 -11.70
C SER A 19 4.98 -16.18 -12.96
N ARG A 20 5.21 -14.89 -13.24
CA ARG A 20 6.03 -14.39 -14.36
C ARG A 20 7.54 -14.53 -14.09
N GLU A 21 7.95 -14.72 -12.85
CA GLU A 21 9.36 -14.78 -12.48
C GLU A 21 10.00 -16.14 -12.82
N ARG A 22 11.25 -16.05 -13.31
CA ARG A 22 12.01 -17.25 -13.61
C ARG A 22 12.34 -18.04 -12.36
N GLY A 23 11.91 -19.31 -12.31
CA GLY A 23 12.17 -20.21 -11.16
C GLY A 23 11.01 -20.22 -10.17
N ASP A 24 9.90 -19.56 -10.51
CA ASP A 24 8.69 -19.65 -9.71
C ASP A 24 8.23 -21.10 -9.53
N ARG A 25 7.89 -21.43 -8.30
CA ARG A 25 7.31 -22.72 -7.94
C ARG A 25 6.56 -22.64 -6.63
N LYS A 26 5.51 -23.42 -6.50
CA LYS A 26 4.89 -23.69 -5.21
C LYS A 26 5.86 -24.50 -4.34
N ILE A 27 6.16 -24.00 -3.15
CA ILE A 27 7.07 -24.63 -2.18
C ILE A 27 6.31 -25.61 -1.30
N ALA A 28 5.14 -25.22 -0.82
CA ALA A 28 4.31 -26.01 0.08
C ALA A 28 2.85 -25.58 0.02
N SER A 29 1.98 -26.48 0.48
CA SER A 29 0.57 -26.24 0.77
C SER A 29 0.32 -26.73 2.19
N ILE A 30 -0.18 -25.86 3.08
CA ILE A 30 -0.33 -26.15 4.51
C ILE A 30 -1.77 -25.92 4.91
N ALA A 31 -2.47 -26.99 5.27
CA ALA A 31 -3.83 -26.89 5.78
C ALA A 31 -3.85 -26.06 7.08
N MET A 32 -4.75 -25.11 7.16
CA MET A 32 -4.93 -24.29 8.35
C MET A 32 -6.00 -24.90 9.27
N THR A 33 -5.87 -24.61 10.56
CA THR A 33 -6.83 -25.08 11.57
C THR A 33 -7.78 -23.96 11.94
N ARG A 34 -9.09 -24.27 11.91
CA ARG A 34 -10.14 -23.34 12.34
C ARG A 34 -10.16 -23.25 13.86
N GLY A 35 -9.97 -22.06 14.37
CA GLY A 35 -10.08 -21.71 15.78
C GLY A 35 -11.41 -21.05 16.11
N GLU A 36 -11.44 -20.39 17.27
CA GLU A 36 -12.60 -19.66 17.74
C GLU A 36 -12.93 -18.45 16.85
N LYS A 37 -14.19 -18.07 16.81
CA LYS A 37 -14.72 -16.88 16.08
C LYS A 37 -14.37 -16.85 14.59
N GLY A 38 -14.08 -18.00 13.98
CA GLY A 38 -13.77 -18.11 12.56
C GLY A 38 -12.37 -17.64 12.18
N VAL A 39 -11.44 -17.65 13.12
CA VAL A 39 -10.01 -17.43 12.85
C VAL A 39 -9.36 -18.73 12.40
N TRP A 40 -8.62 -18.67 11.31
CA TRP A 40 -7.81 -19.79 10.81
C TRP A 40 -6.34 -19.53 11.09
N SER A 41 -5.61 -20.55 11.50
CA SER A 41 -4.18 -20.44 11.81
C SER A 41 -3.43 -21.71 11.43
N CYS A 42 -2.14 -21.53 11.12
CA CYS A 42 -1.16 -22.61 11.05
C CYS A 42 0.14 -22.14 11.68
N ALA A 43 0.98 -23.06 12.09
CA ALA A 43 2.30 -22.77 12.62
C ALA A 43 3.36 -23.49 11.78
N MET A 44 4.41 -22.79 11.42
CA MET A 44 5.54 -23.30 10.68
C MET A 44 6.82 -23.07 11.45
N GLN A 45 7.74 -24.05 11.42
CA GLN A 45 9.06 -23.89 12.02
C GLN A 45 10.04 -23.33 10.99
N GLY A 46 10.98 -22.51 11.42
CA GLY A 46 12.04 -21.93 10.60
C GLY A 46 11.79 -20.45 10.24
N ALA A 47 12.75 -19.87 9.53
CA ALA A 47 12.66 -18.52 9.00
C ALA A 47 12.13 -18.57 7.56
N TRP A 48 11.02 -17.89 7.34
CA TRP A 48 10.33 -17.88 6.06
C TRP A 48 10.36 -16.50 5.37
N TYR A 49 11.19 -15.59 5.86
CA TYR A 49 11.36 -14.27 5.25
C TYR A 49 11.78 -14.38 3.77
N GLY A 50 11.20 -13.57 2.92
CA GLY A 50 11.40 -13.65 1.48
C GLY A 50 10.53 -14.69 0.77
N THR A 51 9.69 -15.44 1.50
CA THR A 51 8.76 -16.38 0.90
C THR A 51 7.43 -15.68 0.61
N TYR A 52 6.85 -15.98 -0.54
CA TYR A 52 5.55 -15.45 -0.93
C TYR A 52 4.43 -16.43 -0.63
N TYR A 53 3.21 -15.91 -0.45
CA TYR A 53 2.07 -16.76 -0.10
C TYR A 53 0.73 -16.22 -0.60
N THR A 54 -0.21 -17.16 -0.77
CA THR A 54 -1.64 -16.89 -0.92
C THR A 54 -2.43 -17.78 0.03
N TYR A 55 -3.69 -17.43 0.25
CA TYR A 55 -4.66 -18.33 0.86
C TYR A 55 -5.48 -19.01 -0.23
N HIS A 56 -5.58 -20.32 -0.16
CA HIS A 56 -6.49 -21.14 -0.95
C HIS A 56 -7.71 -21.44 -0.09
N ILE A 57 -8.87 -20.94 -0.49
CA ILE A 57 -10.07 -20.90 0.34
C ILE A 57 -11.20 -21.68 -0.33
N LEU A 58 -11.79 -22.64 0.38
CA LEU A 58 -12.97 -23.37 -0.05
C LEU A 58 -14.23 -22.75 0.59
N HIS A 59 -15.09 -22.15 -0.22
CA HIS A 59 -16.44 -21.73 0.13
C HIS A 59 -17.48 -22.74 -0.35
N SER A 60 -18.74 -22.54 0.04
CA SER A 60 -19.87 -23.36 -0.42
C SER A 60 -20.15 -23.23 -1.93
N ASP A 61 -19.75 -22.13 -2.53
CA ASP A 61 -20.00 -21.74 -3.92
C ASP A 61 -18.76 -21.79 -4.82
N GLY A 62 -17.60 -22.15 -4.27
CA GLY A 62 -16.39 -22.27 -5.07
C GLY A 62 -15.10 -22.25 -4.28
N VAL A 63 -14.01 -22.28 -5.03
CA VAL A 63 -12.64 -22.22 -4.53
C VAL A 63 -12.01 -20.91 -5.02
N PHE A 64 -11.32 -20.23 -4.12
CA PHE A 64 -10.69 -18.92 -4.41
C PHE A 64 -9.25 -18.90 -3.90
N ASP A 65 -8.35 -18.38 -4.72
CA ASP A 65 -7.02 -17.97 -4.29
C ASP A 65 -7.01 -16.48 -4.04
N THR A 66 -6.38 -16.05 -2.94
CA THR A 66 -6.32 -14.65 -2.56
C THR A 66 -5.07 -14.31 -1.79
N THR A 67 -4.63 -13.07 -1.90
CA THR A 67 -3.63 -12.47 -1.03
C THR A 67 -4.21 -12.22 0.37
N ASP A 68 -3.36 -11.91 1.32
CA ASP A 68 -3.75 -11.60 2.68
C ASP A 68 -4.35 -10.19 2.77
N PRO A 69 -5.61 -10.01 3.22
CA PRO A 69 -6.16 -8.67 3.45
C PRO A 69 -5.34 -7.82 4.44
N TYR A 70 -4.58 -8.46 5.34
CA TYR A 70 -3.66 -7.81 6.27
C TYR A 70 -2.20 -7.89 5.82
N GLY A 71 -1.94 -8.29 4.57
CA GLY A 71 -0.60 -8.31 4.01
C GLY A 71 0.06 -6.93 4.07
N VAL A 72 1.34 -6.89 4.44
CA VAL A 72 2.14 -5.66 4.55
C VAL A 72 3.26 -5.60 3.51
N ALA A 73 3.42 -6.66 2.75
CA ALA A 73 4.35 -6.78 1.63
C ALA A 73 3.75 -7.69 0.57
N SER A 74 4.04 -7.42 -0.69
CA SER A 74 3.61 -8.22 -1.84
C SER A 74 4.66 -8.25 -2.93
N GLY A 75 4.57 -9.24 -3.81
CA GLY A 75 5.21 -9.20 -5.12
C GLY A 75 4.48 -8.25 -6.07
N ILE A 76 4.96 -8.21 -7.31
CA ILE A 76 4.42 -7.33 -8.35
C ILE A 76 2.92 -7.55 -8.56
N ASP A 77 2.20 -6.45 -8.83
CA ASP A 77 0.75 -6.39 -9.09
C ASP A 77 -0.08 -7.07 -7.97
N SER A 78 0.45 -7.12 -6.76
CA SER A 78 -0.15 -7.83 -5.60
C SER A 78 -0.57 -9.28 -5.90
N GLU A 79 0.16 -9.98 -6.80
CA GLU A 79 -0.17 -11.37 -7.15
C GLU A 79 -0.06 -12.29 -5.92
N ARG A 80 0.90 -12.02 -5.03
CA ARG A 80 1.13 -12.78 -3.79
C ARG A 80 1.57 -11.88 -2.66
N SER A 81 1.09 -12.13 -1.46
CA SER A 81 1.62 -11.53 -0.25
C SER A 81 3.01 -12.10 0.07
N MET A 82 3.83 -11.34 0.82
CA MET A 82 5.20 -11.74 1.20
C MET A 82 5.36 -11.83 2.71
N VAL A 83 6.09 -12.83 3.16
CA VAL A 83 6.56 -12.93 4.55
C VAL A 83 7.81 -12.06 4.69
N VAL A 84 7.69 -10.92 5.35
CA VAL A 84 8.74 -9.91 5.47
C VAL A 84 9.18 -9.70 6.93
N ASN A 85 10.46 -9.42 7.13
CA ASN A 85 10.94 -8.83 8.38
C ASN A 85 11.01 -7.30 8.20
N LEU A 86 10.05 -6.59 8.75
CA LEU A 86 9.96 -5.13 8.57
C LEU A 86 11.20 -4.39 9.10
N ALA A 87 11.82 -4.88 10.18
CA ALA A 87 13.03 -4.26 10.70
C ALA A 87 14.25 -4.35 9.73
N GLU A 88 14.27 -5.32 8.83
CA GLU A 88 15.30 -5.41 7.78
C GLU A 88 15.07 -4.44 6.60
N THR A 89 13.90 -3.80 6.56
CA THR A 89 13.57 -2.78 5.57
C THR A 89 13.84 -1.36 6.05
N ASP A 90 14.26 -1.17 7.30
CA ASP A 90 14.54 0.13 7.87
C ASP A 90 15.81 0.73 7.25
N PRO A 91 15.76 1.97 6.75
CA PRO A 91 16.95 2.67 6.30
C PRO A 91 17.85 3.03 7.49
N ALA A 92 19.12 3.32 7.21
CA ALA A 92 20.07 3.71 8.25
C ALA A 92 19.57 4.92 9.05
N GLY A 93 19.50 4.77 10.37
CA GLY A 93 19.03 5.83 11.27
C GLY A 93 17.51 5.96 11.35
N TRP A 94 16.75 4.97 10.91
CA TRP A 94 15.28 4.97 10.98
C TRP A 94 14.73 5.08 12.41
N GLU A 95 15.37 4.41 13.37
CA GLU A 95 15.00 4.51 14.80
C GLU A 95 15.16 5.92 15.39
N GLN A 96 15.99 6.76 14.76
CA GLN A 96 16.24 8.15 15.14
C GLN A 96 15.45 9.15 14.27
N ASP A 97 14.59 8.65 13.39
CA ASP A 97 13.75 9.52 12.56
C ASP A 97 12.75 10.26 13.44
N GLU A 98 12.76 11.59 13.39
CA GLU A 98 11.90 12.47 14.19
C GLU A 98 10.92 13.21 13.27
N ARG A 99 9.64 13.11 13.63
CA ARG A 99 8.58 13.88 12.94
C ARG A 99 8.77 15.37 13.17
N PRO A 100 8.62 16.21 12.15
CA PRO A 100 8.69 17.66 12.32
C PRO A 100 7.60 18.18 13.27
N GLU A 101 8.00 18.96 14.29
CA GLU A 101 7.05 19.65 15.16
C GLU A 101 6.58 20.94 14.51
N ILE A 102 5.37 20.96 13.96
CA ILE A 102 4.81 22.08 13.21
C ILE A 102 3.53 22.55 13.89
N ARG A 103 3.50 23.82 14.31
CA ARG A 103 2.32 24.41 14.92
C ARG A 103 1.17 24.49 13.93
N PRO A 104 -0.09 24.31 14.35
CA PRO A 104 -1.25 24.33 13.45
C PRO A 104 -1.32 25.56 12.54
N GLU A 105 -0.96 26.74 13.07
CA GLU A 105 -0.98 28.01 12.35
C GLU A 105 0.12 28.15 11.28
N ASP A 106 1.19 27.34 11.37
CA ASP A 106 2.32 27.36 10.45
C ASP A 106 2.20 26.29 9.34
N ARG A 107 1.09 25.54 9.33
CA ARG A 107 0.90 24.47 8.36
C ARG A 107 0.60 25.00 6.98
N CYS A 108 1.46 24.66 6.04
CA CYS A 108 1.31 24.90 4.61
C CYS A 108 1.49 23.54 3.89
N VAL A 109 0.43 23.06 3.27
CA VAL A 109 0.40 21.71 2.66
C VAL A 109 0.54 21.84 1.15
N TYR A 110 1.43 21.04 0.57
CA TYR A 110 1.61 20.91 -0.87
C TYR A 110 1.20 19.49 -1.30
N GLU A 111 0.12 19.40 -2.10
CA GLU A 111 -0.35 18.13 -2.65
C GLU A 111 0.50 17.76 -3.86
N LEU A 112 0.92 16.50 -3.94
CA LEU A 112 1.69 15.99 -5.06
C LEU A 112 1.44 14.50 -5.31
N HIS A 113 1.70 14.09 -6.55
CA HIS A 113 1.71 12.71 -6.99
C HIS A 113 3.16 12.23 -7.17
N VAL A 114 3.51 11.08 -6.61
CA VAL A 114 4.90 10.59 -6.59
C VAL A 114 5.51 10.52 -7.99
N LYS A 115 4.80 9.96 -8.96
CA LYS A 115 5.29 9.83 -10.33
C LYS A 115 5.40 11.18 -11.03
N ASP A 116 4.33 12.00 -11.02
CA ASP A 116 4.31 13.29 -11.70
C ASP A 116 5.40 14.24 -11.22
N PHE A 117 5.70 14.17 -9.92
CA PHE A 117 6.68 15.04 -9.30
C PHE A 117 8.06 15.00 -9.96
N SER A 118 8.46 13.84 -10.52
CA SER A 118 9.82 13.63 -10.99
C SER A 118 9.95 12.96 -12.36
N SER A 119 8.84 12.60 -13.02
CA SER A 119 8.85 11.81 -14.26
C SER A 119 9.38 12.56 -15.48
N ASP A 120 9.38 13.90 -15.47
CA ASP A 120 9.90 14.71 -16.58
C ASP A 120 11.41 14.42 -16.79
N PRO A 121 11.84 14.04 -18.00
CA PRO A 121 13.25 13.78 -18.31
C PRO A 121 14.15 15.00 -18.13
N HIS A 122 13.59 16.22 -18.10
CA HIS A 122 14.32 17.46 -17.84
C HIS A 122 14.44 17.81 -16.36
N SER A 123 13.86 17.01 -15.48
CA SER A 123 13.87 17.22 -14.01
C SER A 123 15.29 17.16 -13.40
N GLY A 124 16.26 16.57 -14.10
CA GLY A 124 17.58 16.33 -13.55
C GLY A 124 17.65 15.11 -12.61
N ILE A 125 16.51 14.51 -12.27
CA ILE A 125 16.45 13.26 -11.50
C ILE A 125 17.02 12.10 -12.35
N SER A 126 17.77 11.21 -11.72
CA SER A 126 18.34 10.04 -12.40
C SER A 126 17.26 9.13 -12.98
N ASP A 127 17.55 8.52 -14.14
CA ASP A 127 16.58 7.70 -14.88
C ASP A 127 15.96 6.58 -14.03
N LYS A 128 16.73 5.99 -13.12
CA LYS A 128 16.26 4.91 -12.26
C LYS A 128 15.33 5.37 -11.13
N HIS A 129 15.38 6.64 -10.77
CA HIS A 129 14.57 7.22 -9.67
C HIS A 129 13.44 8.09 -10.16
N ARG A 130 13.39 8.46 -11.45
CA ARG A 130 12.27 9.26 -11.98
C ARG A 130 10.94 8.53 -11.79
N GLY A 131 9.95 9.24 -11.25
CA GLY A 131 8.63 8.70 -10.94
C GLY A 131 8.60 7.74 -9.75
N LYS A 132 9.68 7.65 -8.96
CA LYS A 132 9.84 6.69 -7.87
C LYS A 132 9.96 7.37 -6.50
N PHE A 133 9.78 6.61 -5.41
CA PHE A 133 10.02 7.09 -4.04
C PHE A 133 11.40 7.70 -3.87
N LEU A 134 12.42 7.09 -4.45
CA LEU A 134 13.80 7.56 -4.32
C LEU A 134 14.10 8.90 -5.03
N ALA A 135 13.19 9.40 -5.87
CA ALA A 135 13.33 10.76 -6.42
C ALA A 135 13.36 11.83 -5.31
N PHE A 136 12.74 11.56 -4.17
CA PHE A 136 12.72 12.45 -3.00
C PHE A 136 14.00 12.39 -2.16
N THR A 137 14.97 11.58 -2.54
CA THR A 137 16.29 11.47 -1.88
C THR A 137 17.42 12.09 -2.70
N GLU A 138 17.14 12.50 -3.94
CA GLU A 138 18.13 13.14 -4.81
C GLU A 138 18.19 14.65 -4.58
N GLU A 139 19.38 15.15 -4.27
CA GLU A 139 19.67 16.57 -4.07
C GLU A 139 20.49 17.14 -5.23
N GLY A 140 20.50 18.48 -5.37
CA GLY A 140 21.28 19.18 -6.39
C GLY A 140 20.69 19.07 -7.80
N THR A 141 19.45 18.61 -7.94
CA THR A 141 18.79 18.49 -9.25
C THR A 141 18.30 19.84 -9.75
N THR A 142 18.50 20.10 -11.05
CA THR A 142 18.10 21.34 -11.69
C THR A 142 17.51 21.09 -13.07
N LEU A 143 16.64 21.98 -13.53
CA LEU A 143 15.97 21.91 -14.82
C LEU A 143 17.03 21.84 -15.96
N ASN A 144 17.03 20.78 -16.75
CA ASN A 144 18.02 20.53 -17.80
C ASN A 144 19.49 20.54 -17.30
N GLY A 145 19.74 20.39 -16.01
CA GLY A 145 21.08 20.49 -15.46
C GLY A 145 21.68 21.90 -15.52
N ASP A 146 20.87 22.95 -15.53
CA ASP A 146 21.30 24.34 -15.70
C ASP A 146 22.02 24.93 -14.46
N GLY A 147 21.95 24.23 -13.33
CA GLY A 147 22.58 24.66 -12.08
C GLY A 147 21.90 25.86 -11.40
N ILE A 148 20.74 26.29 -11.88
CA ILE A 148 20.06 27.52 -11.41
C ILE A 148 18.63 27.23 -10.93
N HIS A 149 17.82 26.52 -11.73
CA HIS A 149 16.43 26.28 -11.44
C HIS A 149 16.28 24.92 -10.74
N ALA A 150 16.20 24.95 -9.42
CA ALA A 150 16.02 23.76 -8.59
C ALA A 150 14.75 22.98 -8.99
N THR A 151 14.89 21.67 -9.04
CA THR A 151 13.80 20.71 -9.30
C THR A 151 13.72 19.70 -8.17
N GLY A 152 12.77 18.78 -8.22
CA GLY A 152 12.68 17.68 -7.30
C GLY A 152 12.71 18.09 -5.83
N PHE A 153 13.47 17.39 -5.03
CA PHE A 153 13.52 17.58 -3.58
C PHE A 153 13.99 18.98 -3.16
N ASP A 154 14.98 19.56 -3.85
CA ASP A 154 15.47 20.92 -3.55
C ASP A 154 14.41 21.98 -3.87
N TYR A 155 13.57 21.77 -4.88
CA TYR A 155 12.43 22.63 -5.14
C TYR A 155 11.45 22.60 -3.97
N LEU A 156 11.08 21.43 -3.44
CA LEU A 156 10.20 21.32 -2.27
C LEU A 156 10.76 22.08 -1.06
N LYS A 157 12.05 21.93 -0.76
CA LYS A 157 12.72 22.66 0.32
C LYS A 157 12.63 24.18 0.11
N SER A 158 12.71 24.64 -1.13
CA SER A 158 12.66 26.08 -1.46
C SER A 158 11.27 26.72 -1.30
N LEU A 159 10.20 25.91 -1.34
CA LEU A 159 8.83 26.43 -1.21
C LEU A 159 8.46 26.89 0.20
N GLY A 160 9.22 26.48 1.22
CA GLY A 160 8.89 26.77 2.62
C GLY A 160 7.60 26.12 3.11
N ILE A 161 7.21 25.00 2.49
CA ILE A 161 6.06 24.18 2.89
C ILE A 161 6.36 23.44 4.18
N SER A 162 5.32 23.13 4.93
CA SER A 162 5.44 22.34 6.16
C SER A 162 5.16 20.86 5.96
N HIS A 163 4.31 20.53 4.99
CA HIS A 163 3.91 19.15 4.71
C HIS A 163 3.77 18.92 3.20
N VAL A 164 4.09 17.71 2.78
CA VAL A 164 3.59 17.15 1.53
C VAL A 164 2.35 16.31 1.82
N HIS A 165 1.33 16.44 0.97
CA HIS A 165 0.19 15.55 0.91
C HIS A 165 0.37 14.68 -0.31
N LEU A 166 0.71 13.41 -0.08
CA LEU A 166 0.90 12.43 -1.15
C LEU A 166 -0.47 11.91 -1.60
N LEU A 167 -0.78 11.98 -2.90
CA LEU A 167 -1.84 11.17 -3.49
C LEU A 167 -1.59 9.70 -3.13
N PRO A 168 -2.58 8.80 -3.22
CA PRO A 168 -2.45 7.45 -2.70
C PRO A 168 -1.13 6.76 -3.06
N VAL A 169 -0.45 6.24 -2.05
CA VAL A 169 0.86 5.57 -2.16
C VAL A 169 0.84 4.13 -1.67
N PHE A 170 -0.34 3.63 -1.26
CA PHE A 170 -0.55 2.20 -1.09
C PHE A 170 -0.91 1.55 -2.44
N ASP A 171 -0.78 0.24 -2.52
CA ASP A 171 -0.97 -0.57 -3.70
C ASP A 171 -2.37 -0.39 -4.32
N PHE A 172 -2.41 -0.02 -5.59
CA PHE A 172 -3.61 0.27 -6.35
C PHE A 172 -3.64 -0.48 -7.70
N GLY A 173 -4.83 -0.68 -8.26
CA GLY A 173 -5.04 -1.33 -9.55
C GLY A 173 -4.82 -0.41 -10.75
N SER A 174 -5.20 -0.89 -11.92
CA SER A 174 -5.20 -0.15 -13.20
C SER A 174 -3.83 0.23 -13.76
N VAL A 175 -2.74 -0.10 -13.08
CA VAL A 175 -1.37 0.13 -13.54
C VAL A 175 -0.58 -1.17 -13.37
N PRO A 176 -0.02 -1.75 -14.46
CA PRO A 176 1.02 -2.76 -14.29
C PRO A 176 2.24 -2.11 -13.64
N GLU A 177 2.71 -2.65 -12.51
CA GLU A 177 3.77 -2.02 -11.73
C GLU A 177 5.13 -1.99 -12.44
N ASP A 178 5.33 -2.82 -13.48
CA ASP A 178 6.52 -2.85 -14.34
C ASP A 178 6.38 -2.01 -15.61
N ASP A 179 5.27 -1.29 -15.80
CA ASP A 179 5.09 -0.37 -16.93
C ASP A 179 5.44 1.07 -16.51
N ALA A 180 6.61 1.53 -16.97
CA ALA A 180 7.09 2.87 -16.67
C ALA A 180 6.20 4.00 -17.24
N GLU A 181 5.42 3.74 -18.27
CA GLU A 181 4.54 4.72 -18.92
C GLU A 181 3.13 4.76 -18.31
N ALA A 182 2.71 3.67 -17.65
CA ALA A 182 1.37 3.60 -17.05
C ALA A 182 1.20 4.64 -15.94
N PHE A 183 0.01 5.23 -15.86
CA PHE A 183 -0.30 6.31 -14.93
C PHE A 183 -1.69 6.14 -14.32
N ASN A 184 -1.77 6.31 -13.00
CA ASN A 184 -3.02 6.39 -12.26
C ASN A 184 -2.82 7.30 -11.03
N TRP A 185 -3.87 7.96 -10.58
CA TRP A 185 -3.83 8.76 -9.35
C TRP A 185 -3.81 7.93 -8.07
N GLY A 186 -4.10 6.62 -8.16
CA GLY A 186 -4.04 5.70 -7.03
C GLY A 186 -5.34 5.55 -6.23
N TYR A 187 -6.47 6.08 -6.73
CA TYR A 187 -7.76 5.99 -6.04
C TYR A 187 -8.54 4.70 -6.33
N ASP A 188 -7.85 3.60 -6.61
CA ASP A 188 -8.41 2.27 -6.86
C ASP A 188 -7.66 1.18 -6.06
N PRO A 189 -7.83 1.16 -4.72
CA PRO A 189 -7.01 0.36 -3.81
C PRO A 189 -7.20 -1.15 -4.02
N VAL A 190 -6.06 -1.86 -4.03
CA VAL A 190 -5.96 -3.34 -4.05
C VAL A 190 -5.50 -3.85 -2.68
N GLN A 191 -4.34 -3.38 -2.19
CA GLN A 191 -3.80 -3.74 -0.88
C GLN A 191 -3.58 -2.48 -0.03
N TYR A 192 -4.33 -2.37 1.06
CA TYR A 192 -4.34 -1.17 1.90
C TYR A 192 -3.09 -0.95 2.77
N ASN A 193 -2.27 -1.99 2.98
CA ASN A 193 -1.11 -1.93 3.87
C ASN A 193 0.22 -2.19 3.15
N VAL A 194 0.22 -2.21 1.83
CA VAL A 194 1.39 -2.43 0.99
C VAL A 194 1.71 -1.13 0.24
N PRO A 195 2.94 -0.65 0.21
CA PRO A 195 3.31 0.49 -0.64
C PRO A 195 3.17 0.15 -2.12
N GLU A 196 2.82 1.15 -2.94
CA GLU A 196 2.68 1.01 -4.38
C GLU A 196 3.99 0.58 -5.06
N GLY A 197 3.94 -0.52 -5.83
CA GLY A 197 5.10 -1.10 -6.46
C GLY A 197 5.60 -0.33 -7.68
N SER A 198 4.73 0.35 -8.43
CA SER A 198 5.14 1.19 -9.56
C SER A 198 6.01 2.38 -9.13
N TYR A 199 5.99 2.75 -7.84
CA TYR A 199 6.85 3.79 -7.27
C TYR A 199 8.17 3.24 -6.70
N ALA A 200 8.40 1.92 -6.71
CA ALA A 200 9.65 1.31 -6.33
C ALA A 200 10.57 1.09 -7.54
N THR A 201 11.88 1.00 -7.29
CA THR A 201 12.85 0.68 -8.35
C THR A 201 12.80 -0.79 -8.78
N ASP A 202 12.27 -1.64 -7.92
CA ASP A 202 12.02 -3.07 -8.20
C ASP A 202 10.66 -3.46 -7.63
N PRO A 203 9.63 -3.60 -8.47
CA PRO A 203 8.28 -3.99 -8.03
C PRO A 203 8.15 -5.48 -7.70
N PHE A 204 9.08 -6.34 -8.15
CA PHE A 204 8.99 -7.78 -7.92
C PHE A 204 9.29 -8.19 -6.47
N HIS A 205 10.16 -7.43 -5.79
CA HIS A 205 10.63 -7.72 -4.44
C HIS A 205 9.96 -6.79 -3.41
N GLY A 206 9.04 -7.33 -2.63
CA GLY A 206 8.18 -6.55 -1.72
C GLY A 206 8.93 -5.72 -0.68
N GLU A 207 10.12 -6.16 -0.22
CA GLU A 207 10.95 -5.41 0.72
C GLU A 207 11.55 -4.13 0.12
N VAL A 208 11.68 -4.06 -1.21
CA VAL A 208 12.25 -2.89 -1.89
C VAL A 208 11.29 -1.70 -1.77
N ARG A 209 10.00 -1.88 -2.12
CA ARG A 209 9.00 -0.82 -2.02
C ARG A 209 8.85 -0.28 -0.59
N ILE A 210 8.96 -1.16 0.41
CA ILE A 210 8.89 -0.78 1.83
C ILE A 210 10.07 0.12 2.20
N ARG A 211 11.30 -0.32 1.89
CA ARG A 211 12.51 0.43 2.20
C ARG A 211 12.54 1.79 1.52
N GLU A 212 12.25 1.83 0.22
CA GLU A 212 12.31 3.07 -0.55
C GLU A 212 11.26 4.10 -0.11
N MET A 213 10.06 3.66 0.27
CA MET A 213 9.07 4.55 0.88
C MET A 213 9.54 5.10 2.23
N LYS A 214 10.17 4.27 3.09
CA LYS A 214 10.78 4.73 4.35
C LYS A 214 11.91 5.73 4.10
N GLU A 215 12.76 5.51 3.09
CA GLU A 215 13.82 6.43 2.69
C GLU A 215 13.26 7.79 2.25
N MET A 216 12.18 7.81 1.47
CA MET A 216 11.47 9.02 1.09
C MET A 216 10.96 9.78 2.32
N VAL A 217 10.25 9.12 3.22
CA VAL A 217 9.69 9.75 4.44
C VAL A 217 10.82 10.32 5.30
N GLN A 218 11.89 9.54 5.52
CA GLN A 218 13.05 9.98 6.30
C GLN A 218 13.74 11.22 5.67
N ALA A 219 13.84 11.27 4.34
CA ALA A 219 14.42 12.43 3.65
C ALA A 219 13.55 13.69 3.85
N LEU A 220 12.24 13.55 3.75
CA LEU A 220 11.29 14.65 4.00
C LEU A 220 11.36 15.14 5.46
N HIS A 221 11.39 14.24 6.44
CA HIS A 221 11.52 14.59 7.86
C HIS A 221 12.84 15.32 8.15
N LYS A 222 13.95 14.84 7.60
CA LYS A 222 15.26 15.53 7.71
C LYS A 222 15.25 16.94 7.14
N ALA A 223 14.39 17.21 6.16
CA ALA A 223 14.18 18.56 5.61
C ALA A 223 13.16 19.39 6.39
N GLY A 224 12.60 18.89 7.48
CA GLY A 224 11.57 19.54 8.27
C GLY A 224 10.17 19.53 7.63
N ILE A 225 9.93 18.60 6.69
CA ILE A 225 8.67 18.47 5.95
C ILE A 225 7.93 17.21 6.44
N GLY A 226 6.73 17.38 7.00
CA GLY A 226 5.88 16.28 7.41
C GLY A 226 5.18 15.62 6.20
N VAL A 227 4.72 14.39 6.39
CA VAL A 227 4.08 13.58 5.35
C VAL A 227 2.64 13.28 5.69
N ILE A 228 1.71 13.72 4.83
CA ILE A 228 0.28 13.38 4.89
C ILE A 228 0.01 12.35 3.80
N MET A 229 -0.62 11.24 4.17
CA MET A 229 -0.99 10.19 3.24
C MET A 229 -2.48 10.25 2.90
N ASP A 230 -2.80 10.21 1.61
CA ASP A 230 -4.19 10.01 1.17
C ASP A 230 -4.59 8.55 1.33
N VAL A 231 -5.74 8.31 1.96
CA VAL A 231 -6.24 6.96 2.23
C VAL A 231 -7.67 6.78 1.71
N VAL A 232 -7.89 5.69 0.99
CA VAL A 232 -9.11 5.41 0.24
C VAL A 232 -9.77 4.15 0.80
N TYR A 233 -10.52 4.29 1.91
CA TYR A 233 -11.22 3.13 2.51
C TYR A 233 -12.69 3.01 2.09
N ASN A 234 -13.17 3.88 1.22
CA ASN A 234 -14.56 3.94 0.79
C ASN A 234 -14.94 2.89 -0.26
N HIS A 235 -13.97 2.38 -1.01
CA HIS A 235 -14.16 1.32 -2.01
C HIS A 235 -12.88 0.52 -2.21
N THR A 236 -12.96 -0.55 -3.00
CA THR A 236 -11.82 -1.30 -3.53
C THR A 236 -11.77 -1.16 -5.05
N TYR A 237 -10.63 -1.42 -5.67
CA TYR A 237 -10.47 -1.42 -7.13
C TYR A 237 -11.61 -2.15 -7.84
N ASN A 238 -11.93 -3.34 -7.35
CA ASN A 238 -13.07 -4.12 -7.85
C ASN A 238 -13.56 -5.10 -6.77
N LEU A 239 -14.61 -5.88 -7.06
CA LEU A 239 -15.14 -6.89 -6.15
C LEU A 239 -14.31 -8.18 -6.10
N ASP A 240 -13.32 -8.36 -6.96
CA ASP A 240 -12.35 -9.47 -6.88
C ASP A 240 -11.25 -9.20 -5.84
N SER A 241 -11.62 -8.61 -4.73
CA SER A 241 -10.72 -8.18 -3.67
C SER A 241 -10.45 -9.28 -2.65
N PRO A 242 -9.31 -9.21 -1.93
CA PRO A 242 -9.03 -10.12 -0.81
C PRO A 242 -10.11 -10.08 0.27
N LEU A 243 -10.73 -8.93 0.49
CA LEU A 243 -11.82 -8.77 1.45
C LEU A 243 -13.04 -9.61 1.06
N GLN A 244 -13.46 -9.54 -0.20
CA GLN A 244 -14.61 -10.30 -0.70
C GLN A 244 -14.32 -11.80 -0.75
N LYS A 245 -13.11 -12.19 -1.18
CA LYS A 245 -12.69 -13.60 -1.26
C LYS A 245 -12.59 -14.26 0.11
N THR A 246 -12.24 -13.52 1.16
CA THR A 246 -12.09 -14.08 2.52
C THR A 246 -13.41 -14.14 3.27
N VAL A 247 -14.25 -13.10 3.18
CA VAL A 247 -15.55 -13.05 3.85
C VAL A 247 -16.58 -12.43 2.92
N PRO A 248 -17.13 -13.22 1.98
CA PRO A 248 -18.13 -12.73 1.03
C PRO A 248 -19.29 -12.01 1.72
N TYR A 249 -19.73 -10.92 1.11
CA TYR A 249 -20.89 -10.12 1.56
C TYR A 249 -20.74 -9.44 2.92
N TYR A 250 -19.56 -9.43 3.51
CA TYR A 250 -19.35 -8.79 4.81
C TYR A 250 -18.76 -7.40 4.70
N TYR A 251 -17.79 -7.19 3.83
CA TYR A 251 -17.01 -5.95 3.77
C TYR A 251 -17.62 -4.88 2.87
N TYR A 252 -18.66 -5.22 2.09
CA TYR A 252 -19.36 -4.28 1.21
C TYR A 252 -20.78 -4.04 1.66
N ARG A 253 -21.28 -2.82 1.39
CA ARG A 253 -22.70 -2.51 1.56
C ARG A 253 -23.52 -3.12 0.44
N GLU A 254 -24.68 -3.63 0.81
CA GLU A 254 -25.62 -4.24 -0.11
C GLU A 254 -26.98 -3.59 0.07
N TRP A 255 -27.70 -3.48 -1.02
CA TRP A 255 -29.12 -3.16 -1.02
C TRP A 255 -29.93 -4.39 -0.58
N GLU A 256 -31.23 -4.18 -0.26
CA GLU A 256 -32.14 -5.26 0.15
C GLU A 256 -32.27 -6.39 -0.90
N ASP A 257 -32.02 -6.08 -2.17
CA ASP A 257 -32.02 -7.06 -3.28
C ASP A 257 -30.71 -7.83 -3.44
N GLY A 258 -29.71 -7.58 -2.58
CA GLY A 258 -28.40 -8.21 -2.60
C GLY A 258 -27.41 -7.59 -3.60
N THR A 259 -27.75 -6.49 -4.26
CA THR A 259 -26.80 -5.76 -5.11
C THR A 259 -25.85 -4.92 -4.27
N ILE A 260 -24.60 -4.85 -4.68
CA ILE A 260 -23.58 -4.03 -3.99
C ILE A 260 -23.90 -2.54 -4.20
N SER A 261 -23.87 -1.78 -3.10
CA SER A 261 -24.03 -0.32 -3.14
C SER A 261 -22.88 0.33 -3.90
N ASN A 262 -23.19 1.38 -4.65
CA ASN A 262 -22.24 2.21 -5.36
C ASN A 262 -22.37 3.69 -4.99
N GLY A 263 -22.54 3.99 -3.71
CA GLY A 263 -22.71 5.36 -3.21
C GLY A 263 -21.49 6.25 -3.44
N SER A 264 -20.31 5.66 -3.62
CA SER A 264 -19.07 6.38 -3.96
C SER A 264 -18.92 6.69 -5.46
N ASP A 265 -19.78 6.11 -6.33
CA ASP A 265 -19.67 6.12 -7.80
C ASP A 265 -18.37 5.45 -8.34
N CYS A 266 -17.73 4.61 -7.52
CA CYS A 266 -16.49 3.88 -7.85
C CYS A 266 -16.73 2.39 -8.15
N GLY A 267 -17.98 1.98 -8.35
CA GLY A 267 -18.35 0.59 -8.68
C GLY A 267 -18.67 -0.29 -7.47
N ASN A 268 -18.25 0.06 -6.27
CA ASN A 268 -18.56 -0.61 -5.02
C ASN A 268 -18.42 0.34 -3.83
N GLU A 269 -18.88 -0.10 -2.68
CA GLU A 269 -18.80 0.69 -1.45
C GLU A 269 -18.54 -0.22 -0.26
N THR A 270 -17.51 0.10 0.53
CA THR A 270 -17.18 -0.66 1.74
C THR A 270 -18.13 -0.34 2.90
N ALA A 271 -18.42 -1.35 3.69
CA ALA A 271 -19.30 -1.26 4.86
C ALA A 271 -18.51 -0.84 6.12
N SER A 272 -18.14 0.44 6.21
CA SER A 272 -17.32 0.98 7.30
C SER A 272 -18.01 0.92 8.69
N GLU A 273 -19.33 0.77 8.74
CA GLU A 273 -20.10 0.52 9.94
C GLU A 273 -19.91 -0.88 10.53
N ARG A 274 -19.45 -1.86 9.73
CA ARG A 274 -19.21 -3.23 10.20
C ARG A 274 -17.93 -3.33 11.03
N GLU A 275 -17.99 -4.01 12.16
CA GLU A 275 -16.94 -4.02 13.18
C GLU A 275 -15.56 -4.42 12.63
N MET A 276 -15.48 -5.49 11.82
CA MET A 276 -14.19 -5.97 11.35
C MET A 276 -13.58 -5.06 10.30
N PHE A 277 -14.38 -4.38 9.46
CA PHE A 277 -13.85 -3.39 8.55
C PHE A 277 -13.39 -2.11 9.28
N ARG A 278 -14.15 -1.64 10.26
CA ARG A 278 -13.72 -0.53 11.12
C ARG A 278 -12.42 -0.85 11.85
N ARG A 279 -12.27 -2.06 12.40
CA ARG A 279 -11.00 -2.52 12.98
C ARG A 279 -9.87 -2.53 11.96
N PHE A 280 -10.14 -3.02 10.76
CA PHE A 280 -9.18 -3.03 9.67
C PHE A 280 -8.68 -1.63 9.36
N MET A 281 -9.57 -0.65 9.16
CA MET A 281 -9.20 0.75 8.90
C MET A 281 -8.32 1.33 10.01
N VAL A 282 -8.71 1.12 11.28
CA VAL A 282 -7.94 1.62 12.43
C VAL A 282 -6.55 0.97 12.48
N HIS A 283 -6.45 -0.34 12.29
CA HIS A 283 -5.17 -1.05 12.25
C HIS A 283 -4.29 -0.56 11.11
N SER A 284 -4.85 -0.36 9.93
CA SER A 284 -4.15 0.14 8.75
C SER A 284 -3.57 1.54 8.97
N VAL A 285 -4.39 2.50 9.46
CA VAL A 285 -3.91 3.86 9.79
C VAL A 285 -2.82 3.82 10.88
N CYS A 286 -3.01 3.01 11.92
CA CYS A 286 -2.00 2.85 12.97
C CYS A 286 -0.70 2.21 12.46
N TYR A 287 -0.80 1.28 11.50
CA TYR A 287 0.36 0.67 10.85
C TYR A 287 1.16 1.72 10.06
N TRP A 288 0.53 2.47 9.19
CA TRP A 288 1.19 3.54 8.44
C TRP A 288 1.83 4.60 9.35
N ALA A 289 1.12 5.00 10.41
CA ALA A 289 1.64 5.95 11.36
C ALA A 289 2.85 5.45 12.16
N LYS A 290 2.91 4.15 12.48
CA LYS A 290 3.97 3.56 13.30
C LYS A 290 5.14 3.06 12.48
N GLU A 291 4.86 2.36 11.39
CA GLU A 291 5.87 1.69 10.59
C GLU A 291 6.56 2.63 9.60
N TYR A 292 5.81 3.59 9.04
CA TYR A 292 6.33 4.55 8.06
C TYR A 292 6.43 5.98 8.60
N HIS A 293 6.16 6.19 9.88
CA HIS A 293 6.20 7.49 10.54
C HIS A 293 5.31 8.57 9.88
N ILE A 294 4.23 8.16 9.22
CA ILE A 294 3.29 9.11 8.59
C ILE A 294 2.69 10.07 9.62
N ASP A 295 2.72 11.38 9.34
CA ASP A 295 2.33 12.46 10.27
C ASP A 295 0.83 12.74 10.27
N GLY A 296 0.16 12.49 9.15
CA GLY A 296 -1.25 12.76 9.01
C GLY A 296 -1.91 11.98 7.89
N PHE A 297 -3.25 12.00 7.87
CA PHE A 297 -4.04 11.29 6.88
C PHE A 297 -5.13 12.21 6.31
N ARG A 298 -5.32 12.17 5.00
CA ARG A 298 -6.49 12.69 4.32
C ARG A 298 -7.35 11.49 3.93
N PHE A 299 -8.61 11.50 4.36
CA PHE A 299 -9.54 10.42 4.04
C PHE A 299 -10.36 10.80 2.82
N ASP A 300 -10.21 10.04 1.75
CA ASP A 300 -10.99 10.22 0.54
C ASP A 300 -12.46 9.86 0.77
N LEU A 301 -13.37 10.62 0.15
CA LEU A 301 -14.83 10.42 0.17
C LEU A 301 -15.40 10.05 1.55
N MET A 302 -14.95 10.74 2.62
CA MET A 302 -15.29 10.38 4.00
C MET A 302 -16.80 10.44 4.28
N ALA A 303 -17.56 11.31 3.60
CA ALA A 303 -19.00 11.47 3.79
C ALA A 303 -19.83 10.25 3.37
N VAL A 304 -19.31 9.38 2.50
CA VAL A 304 -19.99 8.17 2.03
C VAL A 304 -19.96 7.04 3.08
N ARG A 305 -19.14 7.19 4.13
CA ARG A 305 -18.89 6.12 5.12
C ARG A 305 -19.92 6.03 6.24
N PHE A 306 -20.79 7.01 6.38
CA PHE A 306 -21.78 7.04 7.44
C PHE A 306 -23.19 7.08 6.82
N PRO A 307 -23.99 6.01 6.99
CA PRO A 307 -25.40 6.12 6.69
C PRO A 307 -25.99 7.20 7.58
N THR A 308 -26.71 8.15 6.99
CA THR A 308 -27.49 9.17 7.68
C THR A 308 -28.66 8.53 8.40
#